data_758bb8e0e3104461027a70cf10e75558
#
_entry.id   758bb8e0e3104461027a70cf10e75558
#
_cell.length_a   1.000
_cell.length_b   1.000
_cell.length_c   1.000
_cell.angle_alpha   90.00
_cell.angle_beta   90.00
_cell.angle_gamma   90.00
#
_symmetry.space_group_name_H-M   'P 1'
#
loop_
_entity.id
_entity.type
_entity.pdbx_description
1 polymer ?
#
loop_
_entity_poly.entity_id
_entity_poly.type
_entity_poly.pdbx_seq_one_letter_code
_entity_poly.pdbx_strand_id
1 'polypeptide(L)'
;MGGQKNQNYSFKKKLIMATPPDVALQRLGQIKGAASTWGPGLTGVDADRAMFLKLGSSEVLDAFMTNCVFKGKTRERNIRGGRSVAFPITGKMAARYHQPGTQILGQGNNPSDINQRVIELDALMVADAAIYQVDELMNFYDIRQIYTTELGRSLAVEFDKRVARILYAAASNTTEPLAKSPLNAGRTGQLIDLGDTAATFDAKTRQARGDMLVDAIFDARVGFESKDVSIDNMYAVFSPDDYYCITQSSRAINTDFTSGGGNGSIATGETAKVAGIPLFSSNHVTQAAYTNVAGDVNPDYAQDLSKVRGFVFHRDAVGVVSLLSPSLQMTGNEFRVQYQSDLLVARQALGMGQLRAECAAAISVA
;
A
#
# COMPACT_ATOMS: atom_id res chain seq x y z
N MET A 1 -76.10 29.65 14.73
CA MET A 1 -75.49 28.97 15.89
C MET A 1 -75.40 27.48 15.56
N GLY A 2 -74.25 26.97 15.49
CA GLY A 2 -74.13 25.52 15.37
C GLY A 2 -73.00 25.07 14.42
N GLY A 3 -71.96 24.57 14.98
CA GLY A 3 -71.17 23.55 14.30
C GLY A 3 -69.70 23.77 14.03
N GLN A 4 -68.90 23.99 15.08
CA GLN A 4 -67.45 23.76 15.01
C GLN A 4 -67.11 22.71 16.05
N LYS A 5 -67.27 21.45 15.72
CA LYS A 5 -66.77 20.33 16.57
C LYS A 5 -66.60 19.04 15.75
N ASN A 6 -65.80 19.00 14.72
CA ASN A 6 -65.43 17.67 14.15
C ASN A 6 -64.14 17.64 13.33
N GLN A 7 -63.25 18.62 13.47
CA GLN A 7 -61.97 18.53 12.74
C GLN A 7 -60.75 18.07 13.58
N ASN A 8 -60.88 17.94 14.90
CA ASN A 8 -59.72 17.58 15.72
C ASN A 8 -59.51 16.10 15.97
N TYR A 9 -60.40 15.23 15.49
CA TYR A 9 -60.25 13.79 15.73
C TYR A 9 -59.56 13.03 14.58
N SER A 10 -59.49 13.65 13.39
CA SER A 10 -58.88 13.00 12.24
C SER A 10 -57.36 13.09 12.23
N PHE A 11 -56.76 14.09 12.90
CA PHE A 11 -55.31 14.27 12.92
C PHE A 11 -54.58 13.35 13.91
N LYS A 12 -55.25 12.94 15.00
CA LYS A 12 -54.68 12.04 15.95
C LYS A 12 -54.68 10.57 15.51
N LYS A 13 -55.50 10.16 14.59
CA LYS A 13 -55.53 8.77 14.08
C LYS A 13 -54.53 8.50 13.00
N LYS A 14 -53.93 9.50 12.38
CA LYS A 14 -52.84 9.30 11.39
C LYS A 14 -51.45 9.26 11.98
N LEU A 15 -51.28 9.59 13.26
CA LEU A 15 -49.99 9.56 13.93
C LEU A 15 -49.69 8.23 14.66
N ILE A 16 -50.68 7.29 14.70
CA ILE A 16 -50.54 6.01 15.44
C ILE A 16 -50.29 4.84 14.48
N MET A 17 -50.12 5.08 13.18
CA MET A 17 -49.82 4.03 12.24
C MET A 17 -48.40 4.10 11.67
N ALA A 18 -47.43 4.59 12.41
CA ALA A 18 -46.06 4.19 12.19
C ALA A 18 -45.84 2.93 13.01
N THR A 19 -45.93 1.77 12.40
CA THR A 19 -45.66 0.49 13.06
C THR A 19 -44.22 0.50 13.58
N PRO A 20 -44.02 0.23 14.89
CA PRO A 20 -42.69 0.21 15.51
C PRO A 20 -41.60 -0.63 14.75
N PRO A 21 -41.97 -1.70 14.02
CA PRO A 21 -40.97 -2.42 13.23
C PRO A 21 -40.37 -1.64 12.07
N ASP A 22 -41.07 -0.66 11.52
CA ASP A 22 -40.54 0.13 10.40
C ASP A 22 -39.47 1.15 10.83
N VAL A 23 -39.49 1.59 12.08
CA VAL A 23 -38.47 2.50 12.63
C VAL A 23 -37.21 1.73 13.07
N ALA A 24 -37.35 0.46 13.43
CA ALA A 24 -36.22 -0.39 13.80
C ALA A 24 -35.40 -0.85 12.59
N LEU A 25 -35.99 -0.87 11.39
CA LEU A 25 -35.34 -1.25 10.14
C LEU A 25 -34.61 -0.08 9.47
N GLN A 26 -34.80 1.16 9.92
CA GLN A 26 -34.14 2.37 9.36
C GLN A 26 -32.78 2.67 10.02
N ARG A 27 -32.17 1.72 10.72
CA ARG A 27 -30.86 1.91 11.33
C ARG A 27 -29.77 1.85 10.26
N LEU A 28 -28.79 2.71 10.40
CA LEU A 28 -27.54 2.70 9.64
C LEU A 28 -27.67 2.99 8.13
N GLY A 29 -28.39 4.06 7.79
CA GLY A 29 -28.45 4.48 6.38
C GLY A 29 -29.27 3.54 5.50
N GLN A 30 -30.12 2.70 6.08
CA GLN A 30 -31.09 1.91 5.34
C GLN A 30 -32.05 2.84 4.62
N ILE A 31 -31.90 2.97 3.33
CA ILE A 31 -32.84 3.71 2.50
C ILE A 31 -33.95 2.75 2.11
N LYS A 32 -35.17 3.02 2.57
CA LYS A 32 -36.37 2.37 2.08
C LYS A 32 -36.62 2.86 0.65
N GLY A 33 -35.82 2.38 -0.29
CA GLY A 33 -35.97 2.65 -1.71
C GLY A 33 -36.84 1.60 -2.39
N ALA A 34 -37.50 1.96 -3.46
CA ALA A 34 -38.16 1.01 -4.31
C ALA A 34 -37.13 -0.04 -4.77
N ALA A 35 -37.46 -1.30 -4.64
CA ALA A 35 -36.63 -2.47 -4.94
C ALA A 35 -35.93 -2.44 -6.33
N SER A 36 -36.44 -1.65 -7.23
CA SER A 36 -35.94 -1.48 -8.60
C SER A 36 -34.62 -0.69 -8.73
N THR A 37 -34.16 0.00 -7.66
CA THR A 37 -33.00 0.92 -7.74
C THR A 37 -31.66 0.24 -7.43
N TRP A 38 -31.66 -0.95 -6.81
CA TRP A 38 -30.43 -1.53 -6.22
C TRP A 38 -29.97 -2.84 -6.84
N GLY A 39 -30.70 -3.38 -7.76
CA GLY A 39 -30.34 -4.59 -8.50
C GLY A 39 -31.58 -5.43 -8.87
N PRO A 40 -31.55 -6.16 -9.97
CA PRO A 40 -32.68 -6.98 -10.39
C PRO A 40 -32.91 -8.12 -9.38
N GLY A 41 -34.12 -8.19 -8.83
CA GLY A 41 -34.59 -9.31 -8.01
C GLY A 41 -34.36 -9.17 -6.50
N LEU A 42 -33.81 -8.05 -5.99
CA LEU A 42 -33.64 -7.83 -4.55
C LEU A 42 -34.79 -6.98 -4.01
N THR A 43 -35.44 -7.46 -2.96
CA THR A 43 -36.57 -6.79 -2.28
C THR A 43 -36.39 -6.76 -0.77
N GLY A 44 -36.83 -5.68 -0.11
CA GLY A 44 -36.85 -5.58 1.34
C GLY A 44 -35.48 -5.67 2.00
N VAL A 45 -35.32 -6.57 2.97
CA VAL A 45 -34.11 -6.74 3.79
C VAL A 45 -32.86 -7.07 2.97
N ASP A 46 -33.00 -7.78 1.86
CA ASP A 46 -31.87 -8.14 0.99
C ASP A 46 -31.35 -6.94 0.18
N ALA A 47 -32.24 -6.01 -0.20
CA ALA A 47 -31.86 -4.76 -0.85
C ALA A 47 -31.11 -3.85 0.12
N ASP A 48 -31.54 -3.76 1.38
CA ASP A 48 -30.89 -2.99 2.43
C ASP A 48 -29.49 -3.54 2.75
N ARG A 49 -29.36 -4.87 2.80
CA ARG A 49 -28.07 -5.54 2.98
C ARG A 49 -27.11 -5.30 1.80
N ALA A 50 -27.61 -5.37 0.57
CA ALA A 50 -26.80 -5.09 -0.61
C ALA A 50 -26.27 -3.65 -0.61
N MET A 51 -27.05 -2.71 -0.12
CA MET A 51 -26.63 -1.33 0.06
C MET A 51 -25.57 -1.18 1.14
N PHE A 52 -25.79 -1.81 2.30
CA PHE A 52 -24.81 -1.81 3.39
C PHE A 52 -23.46 -2.38 2.94
N LEU A 53 -23.46 -3.49 2.20
CA LEU A 53 -22.23 -4.07 1.65
C LEU A 53 -21.51 -3.13 0.68
N LYS A 54 -22.23 -2.37 -0.14
CA LYS A 54 -21.62 -1.37 -1.03
C LYS A 54 -21.00 -0.22 -0.25
N LEU A 55 -21.70 0.28 0.77
CA LEU A 55 -21.20 1.35 1.65
C LEU A 55 -19.99 0.86 2.43
N GLY A 56 -20.08 -0.29 3.10
CA GLY A 56 -18.96 -0.88 3.84
C GLY A 56 -17.77 -1.22 2.96
N SER A 57 -17.98 -1.68 1.72
CA SER A 57 -16.88 -1.91 0.77
C SER A 57 -16.18 -0.61 0.37
N SER A 58 -16.91 0.52 0.25
CA SER A 58 -16.30 1.81 -0.03
C SER A 58 -15.50 2.34 1.17
N GLU A 59 -15.99 2.15 2.40
CA GLU A 59 -15.28 2.52 3.63
C GLU A 59 -13.98 1.72 3.80
N VAL A 60 -14.02 0.42 3.56
CA VAL A 60 -12.82 -0.44 3.58
C VAL A 60 -11.81 0.01 2.53
N LEU A 61 -12.27 0.34 1.33
CA LEU A 61 -11.39 0.80 0.26
C LEU A 61 -10.78 2.17 0.58
N ASP A 62 -11.57 3.10 1.12
CA ASP A 62 -11.09 4.42 1.52
C ASP A 62 -10.07 4.32 2.66
N ALA A 63 -10.37 3.54 3.69
CA ALA A 63 -9.43 3.27 4.78
C ALA A 63 -8.15 2.61 4.29
N PHE A 64 -8.22 1.66 3.36
CA PHE A 64 -7.07 1.05 2.72
C PHE A 64 -6.22 2.09 1.97
N MET A 65 -6.84 2.91 1.14
CA MET A 65 -6.13 3.93 0.35
C MET A 65 -5.47 5.00 1.20
N THR A 66 -6.14 5.42 2.27
CA THR A 66 -5.65 6.47 3.18
C THR A 66 -4.47 5.99 4.03
N ASN A 67 -4.48 4.73 4.48
CA ASN A 67 -3.44 4.19 5.36
C ASN A 67 -2.25 3.57 4.61
N CYS A 68 -2.37 3.32 3.30
CA CYS A 68 -1.34 2.69 2.51
C CYS A 68 -0.32 3.72 2.00
N VAL A 69 0.95 3.57 2.39
CA VAL A 69 2.03 4.49 1.98
C VAL A 69 2.63 4.10 0.63
N PHE A 70 2.76 2.81 0.33
CA PHE A 70 3.43 2.33 -0.89
C PHE A 70 2.52 2.24 -2.10
N LYS A 71 1.20 2.29 -1.93
CA LYS A 71 0.26 2.22 -3.05
C LYS A 71 0.44 3.43 -3.99
N GLY A 72 0.44 3.17 -5.29
CA GLY A 72 0.73 4.19 -6.32
C GLY A 72 2.21 4.50 -6.52
N LYS A 73 3.10 4.07 -5.61
CA LYS A 73 4.57 4.21 -5.70
C LYS A 73 5.24 2.94 -6.21
N THR A 74 4.49 1.89 -6.50
CA THR A 74 4.92 0.61 -7.07
C THR A 74 4.30 0.41 -8.45
N ARG A 75 4.82 -0.54 -9.22
CA ARG A 75 4.27 -0.88 -10.54
C ARG A 75 3.11 -1.85 -10.38
N GLU A 76 1.90 -1.34 -10.46
CA GLU A 76 0.68 -2.12 -10.28
C GLU A 76 0.13 -2.65 -11.60
N ARG A 77 -0.39 -3.89 -11.57
CA ARG A 77 -1.10 -4.51 -12.68
C ARG A 77 -2.29 -5.30 -12.17
N ASN A 78 -3.47 -4.96 -12.67
CA ASN A 78 -4.70 -5.67 -12.34
C ASN A 78 -4.96 -6.77 -13.38
N ILE A 79 -5.32 -7.96 -12.91
CA ILE A 79 -5.66 -9.11 -13.76
C ILE A 79 -7.08 -9.60 -13.43
N ARG A 80 -7.72 -10.19 -14.42
CA ARG A 80 -9.09 -10.74 -14.26
C ARG A 80 -9.09 -12.25 -14.03
N GLY A 81 -7.95 -12.91 -14.20
CA GLY A 81 -7.78 -14.35 -14.03
C GLY A 81 -6.33 -14.75 -14.28
N GLY A 82 -5.96 -15.95 -13.82
CA GLY A 82 -4.59 -16.46 -13.88
C GLY A 82 -3.94 -16.52 -12.49
N ARG A 83 -2.91 -17.36 -12.35
CA ARG A 83 -2.15 -17.55 -11.10
C ARG A 83 -0.90 -16.68 -11.05
N SER A 84 -0.39 -16.28 -12.20
CA SER A 84 0.86 -15.54 -12.30
C SER A 84 0.85 -14.55 -13.45
N VAL A 85 1.72 -13.54 -13.36
CA VAL A 85 1.90 -12.52 -14.41
C VAL A 85 3.38 -12.36 -14.70
N ALA A 86 3.73 -12.39 -15.99
CA ALA A 86 5.07 -12.11 -16.44
C ALA A 86 5.26 -10.62 -16.76
N PHE A 87 6.33 -10.04 -16.24
CA PHE A 87 6.79 -8.70 -16.56
C PHE A 87 8.07 -8.81 -17.42
N PRO A 88 8.05 -8.32 -18.66
CA PRO A 88 9.25 -8.33 -19.50
C PRO A 88 10.27 -7.31 -18.98
N ILE A 89 11.54 -7.72 -18.96
CA ILE A 89 12.69 -6.88 -18.64
C ILE A 89 13.62 -6.89 -19.84
N THR A 90 13.95 -5.70 -20.34
CA THR A 90 14.88 -5.51 -21.46
C THR A 90 16.17 -4.89 -20.97
N GLY A 91 17.30 -5.38 -21.47
CA GLY A 91 18.63 -4.83 -21.20
C GLY A 91 18.98 -3.63 -22.10
N LYS A 92 20.13 -3.04 -21.84
CA LYS A 92 20.70 -1.97 -22.66
C LYS A 92 21.25 -2.55 -23.98
N MET A 93 21.18 -1.75 -25.04
CA MET A 93 21.79 -2.02 -26.32
C MET A 93 22.89 -1.00 -26.59
N ALA A 94 23.99 -1.44 -27.19
CA ALA A 94 25.05 -0.54 -27.61
C ALA A 94 24.85 -0.05 -29.06
N ALA A 95 25.11 1.23 -29.25
CA ALA A 95 25.26 1.79 -30.60
C ALA A 95 26.71 1.70 -31.07
N ARG A 96 26.91 1.47 -32.34
CA ARG A 96 28.25 1.42 -32.97
C ARG A 96 28.26 2.11 -34.33
N TYR A 97 29.40 2.58 -34.73
CA TYR A 97 29.59 3.09 -36.08
C TYR A 97 29.67 1.94 -37.07
N HIS A 98 28.96 2.05 -38.18
CA HIS A 98 28.98 1.10 -39.26
C HIS A 98 29.90 1.60 -40.39
N GLN A 99 30.77 0.73 -40.89
CA GLN A 99 31.59 1.02 -42.07
C GLN A 99 30.84 0.59 -43.34
N PRO A 100 30.73 1.45 -44.35
CA PRO A 100 30.12 1.09 -45.63
C PRO A 100 30.77 -0.16 -46.25
N GLY A 101 29.96 -1.08 -46.74
CA GLY A 101 30.43 -2.34 -47.34
C GLY A 101 30.65 -3.50 -46.39
N THR A 102 30.52 -3.31 -45.07
CA THR A 102 30.57 -4.38 -44.08
C THR A 102 29.18 -4.90 -43.74
N GLN A 103 29.05 -6.20 -43.46
CA GLN A 103 27.78 -6.79 -43.04
C GLN A 103 27.45 -6.41 -41.60
N ILE A 104 26.22 -5.95 -41.34
CA ILE A 104 25.78 -5.58 -40.01
C ILE A 104 25.62 -6.80 -39.10
N LEU A 105 25.10 -7.91 -39.63
CA LEU A 105 24.90 -9.17 -38.90
C LEU A 105 26.23 -9.88 -38.72
N GLY A 106 26.53 -10.36 -37.52
CA GLY A 106 27.68 -11.22 -37.22
C GLY A 106 28.95 -10.51 -36.73
N GLN A 107 29.07 -9.18 -36.83
CA GLN A 107 30.21 -8.44 -36.30
C GLN A 107 29.88 -7.76 -34.99
N GLY A 108 30.22 -8.42 -33.86
CA GLY A 108 30.04 -7.82 -32.52
C GLY A 108 28.58 -7.47 -32.20
N ASN A 109 27.64 -8.28 -32.65
CA ASN A 109 26.24 -8.14 -32.23
C ASN A 109 26.17 -8.32 -30.73
N ASN A 110 25.85 -7.25 -30.03
CA ASN A 110 25.41 -7.36 -28.65
C ASN A 110 23.99 -7.92 -28.69
N PRO A 111 23.77 -9.16 -28.21
CA PRO A 111 22.43 -9.67 -28.11
C PRO A 111 21.62 -8.76 -27.19
N SER A 112 20.43 -8.38 -27.62
CA SER A 112 19.53 -7.73 -26.69
C SER A 112 19.11 -8.76 -25.64
N ASP A 113 19.54 -8.57 -24.41
CA ASP A 113 19.08 -9.41 -23.31
C ASP A 113 17.61 -9.07 -23.02
N ILE A 114 16.77 -10.07 -23.17
CA ILE A 114 15.36 -10.01 -22.77
C ILE A 114 15.14 -11.12 -21.76
N ASN A 115 14.61 -10.77 -20.62
CA ASN A 115 14.21 -11.71 -19.60
C ASN A 115 12.80 -11.35 -19.12
N GLN A 116 12.18 -12.23 -18.35
CA GLN A 116 10.90 -11.98 -17.71
C GLN A 116 10.97 -12.29 -16.22
N ARG A 117 10.33 -11.45 -15.44
CA ARG A 117 10.05 -11.74 -14.02
C ARG A 117 8.61 -12.19 -13.92
N VAL A 118 8.40 -13.37 -13.35
CA VAL A 118 7.08 -13.92 -13.09
C VAL A 118 6.72 -13.63 -11.64
N ILE A 119 5.59 -12.97 -11.42
CA ILE A 119 5.03 -12.74 -10.10
C ILE A 119 3.83 -13.66 -9.95
N GLU A 120 3.87 -14.53 -8.96
CA GLU A 120 2.75 -15.41 -8.61
C GLU A 120 1.83 -14.69 -7.62
N LEU A 121 0.54 -15.06 -7.65
CA LEU A 121 -0.44 -14.59 -6.69
C LEU A 121 -0.30 -15.37 -5.38
N ASP A 122 -0.32 -14.65 -4.29
CA ASP A 122 -0.41 -15.21 -2.95
C ASP A 122 -1.82 -15.75 -2.66
N ALA A 123 -1.98 -16.43 -1.53
CA ALA A 123 -3.29 -16.82 -1.03
C ALA A 123 -4.17 -15.59 -0.73
N LEU A 124 -5.46 -15.82 -0.57
CA LEU A 124 -6.41 -14.78 -0.23
C LEU A 124 -6.06 -14.18 1.14
N MET A 125 -5.77 -12.88 1.15
CA MET A 125 -5.59 -12.12 2.39
C MET A 125 -6.94 -11.74 2.94
N VAL A 126 -7.18 -12.07 4.20
CA VAL A 126 -8.46 -11.90 4.88
C VAL A 126 -8.25 -11.19 6.21
N ALA A 127 -9.13 -10.25 6.51
CA ALA A 127 -9.29 -9.67 7.83
C ALA A 127 -10.77 -9.79 8.21
N ASP A 128 -11.07 -10.32 9.40
CA ASP A 128 -12.42 -10.60 9.82
C ASP A 128 -12.73 -10.01 11.20
N ALA A 129 -14.00 -9.70 11.43
CA ALA A 129 -14.52 -9.27 12.71
C ALA A 129 -15.95 -9.78 12.89
N ALA A 130 -16.23 -10.37 14.05
CA ALA A 130 -17.56 -10.80 14.43
C ALA A 130 -18.22 -9.74 15.33
N ILE A 131 -19.45 -9.35 15.00
CA ILE A 131 -20.23 -8.38 15.77
C ILE A 131 -21.47 -9.11 16.32
N TYR A 132 -21.57 -9.20 17.64
CA TYR A 132 -22.73 -9.79 18.29
C TYR A 132 -23.89 -8.81 18.28
N GLN A 133 -25.08 -9.29 17.97
CA GLN A 133 -26.29 -8.45 17.89
C GLN A 133 -26.65 -7.79 19.21
N VAL A 134 -26.43 -8.51 20.32
CA VAL A 134 -26.68 -7.97 21.66
C VAL A 134 -25.76 -6.79 21.96
N ASP A 135 -24.48 -6.92 21.64
CA ASP A 135 -23.49 -5.86 21.86
C ASP A 135 -23.79 -4.64 21.00
N GLU A 136 -24.21 -4.83 19.75
CA GLU A 136 -24.61 -3.73 18.86
C GLU A 136 -25.83 -2.97 19.41
N LEU A 137 -26.82 -3.70 19.98
CA LEU A 137 -28.01 -3.08 20.57
C LEU A 137 -27.70 -2.35 21.88
N MET A 138 -26.70 -2.81 22.64
CA MET A 138 -26.31 -2.21 23.93
C MET A 138 -25.37 -1.01 23.73
N ASN A 139 -24.71 -0.89 22.60
CA ASN A 139 -23.78 0.19 22.33
C ASN A 139 -24.47 1.43 21.75
N PHE A 140 -24.01 2.59 22.20
CA PHE A 140 -24.50 3.90 21.79
C PHE A 140 -23.88 4.39 20.47
N TYR A 141 -22.78 3.77 20.04
CA TYR A 141 -22.00 4.17 18.87
C TYR A 141 -22.21 3.22 17.68
N ASP A 142 -21.95 3.72 16.49
CA ASP A 142 -21.94 2.90 15.26
C ASP A 142 -20.67 2.03 15.19
N ILE A 143 -20.76 0.86 15.80
CA ILE A 143 -19.67 -0.11 15.89
C ILE A 143 -19.29 -0.64 14.51
N ARG A 144 -20.25 -0.80 13.60
CA ARG A 144 -20.01 -1.39 12.28
C ARG A 144 -19.04 -0.54 11.45
N GLN A 145 -19.21 0.78 11.47
CA GLN A 145 -18.31 1.69 10.75
C GLN A 145 -16.89 1.65 11.32
N ILE A 146 -16.76 1.55 12.63
CA ILE A 146 -15.45 1.45 13.30
C ILE A 146 -14.74 0.17 12.84
N TYR A 147 -15.43 -0.97 12.85
CA TYR A 147 -14.84 -2.25 12.42
C TYR A 147 -14.52 -2.26 10.93
N THR A 148 -15.37 -1.74 10.05
CA THR A 148 -15.08 -1.69 8.60
C THR A 148 -13.85 -0.86 8.30
N THR A 149 -13.69 0.28 8.97
CA THR A 149 -12.50 1.13 8.85
C THR A 149 -11.23 0.41 9.32
N GLU A 150 -11.31 -0.28 10.48
CA GLU A 150 -10.15 -0.99 11.03
C GLU A 150 -9.77 -2.23 10.21
N LEU A 151 -10.73 -2.93 9.62
CA LEU A 151 -10.47 -4.01 8.67
C LEU A 151 -9.73 -3.49 7.43
N GLY A 152 -10.14 -2.34 6.88
CA GLY A 152 -9.44 -1.70 5.77
C GLY A 152 -8.01 -1.31 6.11
N ARG A 153 -7.81 -0.74 7.31
CA ARG A 153 -6.48 -0.38 7.82
C ARG A 153 -5.58 -1.60 8.00
N SER A 154 -6.09 -2.70 8.55
CA SER A 154 -5.30 -3.92 8.75
C SER A 154 -4.77 -4.50 7.43
N LEU A 155 -5.61 -4.49 6.37
CA LEU A 155 -5.18 -4.91 5.04
C LEU A 155 -4.10 -3.97 4.46
N ALA A 156 -4.20 -2.65 4.69
CA ALA A 156 -3.21 -1.67 4.25
C ALA A 156 -1.85 -1.87 4.93
N VAL A 157 -1.86 -2.09 6.24
CA VAL A 157 -0.65 -2.34 7.03
C VAL A 157 0.09 -3.58 6.53
N GLU A 158 -0.64 -4.66 6.28
CA GLU A 158 -0.01 -5.90 5.78
C GLU A 158 0.48 -5.77 4.33
N PHE A 159 -0.22 -5.01 3.49
CA PHE A 159 0.24 -4.65 2.16
C PHE A 159 1.59 -3.92 2.22
N ASP A 160 1.69 -2.87 3.03
CA ASP A 160 2.89 -2.06 3.15
C ASP A 160 4.08 -2.87 3.71
N LYS A 161 3.84 -3.72 4.70
CA LYS A 161 4.87 -4.62 5.25
C LYS A 161 5.44 -5.56 4.20
N ARG A 162 4.59 -6.14 3.35
CA ARG A 162 5.01 -7.03 2.27
C ARG A 162 5.82 -6.30 1.21
N VAL A 163 5.40 -5.08 0.81
CA VAL A 163 6.17 -4.25 -0.12
C VAL A 163 7.55 -3.92 0.45
N ALA A 164 7.66 -3.57 1.74
CA ALA A 164 8.94 -3.28 2.39
C ALA A 164 9.89 -4.50 2.37
N ARG A 165 9.37 -5.71 2.60
CA ARG A 165 10.16 -6.95 2.50
C ARG A 165 10.67 -7.20 1.09
N ILE A 166 9.83 -7.04 0.08
CA ILE A 166 10.25 -7.17 -1.33
C ILE A 166 11.27 -6.08 -1.72
N LEU A 167 11.13 -4.85 -1.22
CA LEU A 167 12.11 -3.80 -1.44
C LEU A 167 13.48 -4.18 -0.87
N TYR A 168 13.51 -4.76 0.33
CA TYR A 168 14.75 -5.24 0.92
C TYR A 168 15.33 -6.43 0.13
N ALA A 169 14.50 -7.39 -0.28
CA ALA A 169 14.93 -8.49 -1.14
C ALA A 169 15.51 -8.00 -2.46
N ALA A 170 14.92 -6.95 -3.07
CA ALA A 170 15.44 -6.34 -4.28
C ALA A 170 16.75 -5.59 -4.03
N ALA A 171 16.87 -4.85 -2.91
CA ALA A 171 18.08 -4.13 -2.54
C ALA A 171 19.25 -5.06 -2.20
N SER A 172 18.98 -6.21 -1.58
CA SER A 172 19.98 -7.23 -1.25
C SER A 172 20.33 -8.17 -2.42
N ASN A 173 19.61 -8.07 -3.54
CA ASN A 173 19.81 -8.95 -4.67
C ASN A 173 21.09 -8.56 -5.44
N THR A 174 22.09 -9.43 -5.37
CA THR A 174 23.35 -9.30 -6.11
C THR A 174 23.35 -10.04 -7.45
N THR A 175 22.26 -10.76 -7.78
CA THR A 175 22.15 -11.52 -9.02
C THR A 175 21.67 -10.63 -10.15
N GLU A 176 22.45 -10.57 -11.22
CA GLU A 176 22.12 -9.83 -12.42
C GLU A 176 21.06 -10.59 -13.24
N PRO A 177 19.85 -10.02 -13.44
CA PRO A 177 18.81 -10.70 -14.19
C PRO A 177 19.10 -10.78 -15.71
N LEU A 178 20.05 -9.99 -16.20
CA LEU A 178 20.41 -9.82 -17.60
C LEU A 178 21.93 -10.02 -17.81
N ALA A 179 22.44 -11.18 -17.41
CA ALA A 179 23.89 -11.45 -17.35
C ALA A 179 24.54 -11.74 -18.73
N LYS A 180 23.76 -11.87 -19.82
CA LYS A 180 24.30 -12.24 -21.13
C LYS A 180 25.09 -11.12 -21.81
N SER A 181 24.75 -9.87 -21.56
CA SER A 181 25.45 -8.73 -22.11
C SER A 181 26.29 -8.02 -21.06
N PRO A 182 27.60 -7.76 -21.33
CA PRO A 182 28.45 -7.02 -20.38
C PRO A 182 27.96 -5.59 -20.11
N LEU A 183 27.11 -5.05 -20.97
CA LEU A 183 26.50 -3.74 -20.79
C LEU A 183 25.49 -3.70 -19.63
N ASN A 184 25.03 -4.85 -19.17
CA ASN A 184 24.09 -4.98 -18.08
C ASN A 184 24.77 -5.37 -16.76
N ALA A 185 26.11 -5.48 -16.76
CA ALA A 185 26.89 -5.77 -15.56
C ALA A 185 26.69 -4.68 -14.47
N GLY A 186 26.63 -5.10 -13.19
CA GLY A 186 26.45 -4.19 -12.07
C GLY A 186 25.01 -3.70 -11.82
N ARG A 187 24.02 -4.23 -12.55
CA ARG A 187 22.59 -3.88 -12.36
C ARG A 187 21.95 -4.68 -11.21
N THR A 188 22.59 -4.63 -10.07
CA THR A 188 22.19 -5.28 -8.82
C THR A 188 21.50 -4.31 -7.88
N GLY A 189 20.91 -4.81 -6.82
CA GLY A 189 20.40 -3.98 -5.73
C GLY A 189 21.51 -3.17 -5.04
N GLN A 190 21.14 -2.29 -4.14
CA GLN A 190 22.07 -1.48 -3.37
C GLN A 190 21.75 -1.56 -1.88
N LEU A 191 22.71 -2.04 -1.09
CA LEU A 191 22.69 -1.92 0.36
C LEU A 191 23.66 -0.82 0.77
N ILE A 192 23.17 0.17 1.49
CA ILE A 192 23.96 1.28 2.00
C ILE A 192 24.11 1.05 3.50
N ASP A 193 25.35 0.77 3.91
CA ASP A 193 25.68 0.60 5.31
C ASP A 193 26.11 1.96 5.89
N LEU A 194 25.49 2.36 7.00
CA LEU A 194 25.82 3.58 7.72
C LEU A 194 27.14 3.45 8.50
N GLY A 195 27.75 2.27 8.53
CA GLY A 195 29.03 2.03 9.22
C GLY A 195 28.94 1.93 10.73
N ASP A 196 27.75 2.03 11.29
CA ASP A 196 27.47 1.94 12.72
C ASP A 196 26.68 0.69 13.05
N THR A 197 26.86 0.12 14.23
CA THR A 197 25.91 -0.87 14.76
C THR A 197 24.60 -0.18 15.17
N ALA A 198 23.51 -0.92 15.24
CA ALA A 198 22.22 -0.35 15.66
C ALA A 198 22.32 0.40 17.01
N ALA A 199 23.05 -0.16 17.98
CA ALA A 199 23.24 0.46 19.30
C ALA A 199 24.05 1.76 19.23
N THR A 200 25.12 1.81 18.43
CA THR A 200 25.94 3.03 18.28
C THR A 200 25.20 4.11 17.49
N PHE A 201 24.45 3.73 16.48
CA PHE A 201 23.61 4.66 15.73
C PHE A 201 22.52 5.29 16.61
N ASP A 202 21.79 4.48 17.39
CA ASP A 202 20.70 4.96 18.25
C ASP A 202 21.22 5.79 19.45
N ALA A 203 22.48 5.62 19.87
CA ALA A 203 23.12 6.44 20.90
C ALA A 203 23.54 7.84 20.42
N LYS A 204 23.59 8.08 19.09
CA LYS A 204 23.95 9.40 18.53
C LYS A 204 22.82 10.42 18.71
N THR A 205 23.19 11.69 18.67
CA THR A 205 22.19 12.78 18.66
C THR A 205 21.32 12.69 17.40
N ARG A 206 20.07 13.13 17.51
CA ARG A 206 19.13 13.12 16.36
C ARG A 206 19.67 13.86 15.14
N GLN A 207 20.37 14.96 15.36
CA GLN A 207 21.00 15.72 14.27
C GLN A 207 22.08 14.90 13.57
N ALA A 208 22.98 14.25 14.30
CA ALA A 208 24.03 13.41 13.72
C ALA A 208 23.44 12.19 12.97
N ARG A 209 22.39 11.57 13.51
CA ARG A 209 21.63 10.51 12.82
C ARG A 209 21.03 11.04 11.52
N GLY A 210 20.41 12.23 11.59
CA GLY A 210 19.82 12.88 10.43
C GLY A 210 20.84 13.19 9.33
N ASP A 211 22.01 13.71 9.70
CA ASP A 211 23.09 14.01 8.74
C ASP A 211 23.58 12.72 8.03
N MET A 212 23.75 11.63 8.77
CA MET A 212 24.12 10.33 8.18
C MET A 212 23.05 9.79 7.24
N LEU A 213 21.77 9.89 7.59
CA LEU A 213 20.68 9.46 6.74
C LEU A 213 20.56 10.31 5.47
N VAL A 214 20.81 11.61 5.56
CA VAL A 214 20.87 12.50 4.40
C VAL A 214 22.01 12.11 3.46
N ASP A 215 23.22 11.85 3.99
CA ASP A 215 24.36 11.38 3.19
C ASP A 215 24.04 10.03 2.51
N ALA A 216 23.39 9.10 3.22
CA ALA A 216 22.95 7.82 2.64
C ALA A 216 21.93 7.99 1.50
N ILE A 217 21.04 8.98 1.56
CA ILE A 217 20.11 9.29 0.46
C ILE A 217 20.87 9.79 -0.76
N PHE A 218 21.91 10.63 -0.57
CA PHE A 218 22.76 11.06 -1.68
C PHE A 218 23.55 9.89 -2.28
N ASP A 219 24.08 8.97 -1.47
CA ASP A 219 24.76 7.75 -1.93
C ASP A 219 23.82 6.84 -2.72
N ALA A 220 22.57 6.68 -2.26
CA ALA A 220 21.54 5.97 -3.00
C ALA A 220 21.34 6.59 -4.39
N ARG A 221 21.20 7.91 -4.44
CA ARG A 221 21.01 8.64 -5.69
C ARG A 221 22.18 8.46 -6.65
N VAL A 222 23.42 8.61 -6.18
CA VAL A 222 24.63 8.37 -6.98
C VAL A 222 24.64 6.95 -7.52
N GLY A 223 24.27 5.96 -6.69
CA GLY A 223 24.16 4.59 -7.12
C GLY A 223 23.09 4.34 -8.21
N PHE A 224 21.96 5.04 -8.17
CA PHE A 224 20.94 4.97 -9.23
C PHE A 224 21.39 5.64 -10.51
N GLU A 225 21.98 6.82 -10.43
CA GLU A 225 22.52 7.54 -11.61
C GLU A 225 23.64 6.75 -12.29
N SER A 226 24.52 6.10 -11.52
CA SER A 226 25.58 5.25 -12.07
C SER A 226 25.05 4.02 -12.82
N LYS A 227 23.84 3.56 -12.48
CA LYS A 227 23.14 2.45 -13.16
C LYS A 227 22.20 2.92 -14.27
N ASP A 228 22.17 4.22 -14.57
CA ASP A 228 21.26 4.89 -15.53
C ASP A 228 19.77 4.65 -15.17
N VAL A 229 19.42 4.65 -13.90
CA VAL A 229 18.03 4.66 -13.46
C VAL A 229 17.51 6.09 -13.48
N SER A 230 16.32 6.30 -14.06
CA SER A 230 15.71 7.65 -14.09
C SER A 230 15.44 8.16 -12.67
N ILE A 231 15.67 9.46 -12.47
CA ILE A 231 15.39 10.13 -11.20
C ILE A 231 13.88 10.36 -11.00
N ASP A 232 13.11 10.37 -12.10
CA ASP A 232 11.67 10.53 -12.04
C ASP A 232 11.01 9.34 -11.33
N ASN A 233 9.98 9.61 -10.51
CA ASN A 233 9.26 8.57 -9.76
C ASN A 233 10.12 7.78 -8.74
N MET A 234 11.13 8.44 -8.16
CA MET A 234 11.83 7.94 -6.98
C MET A 234 11.10 8.36 -5.71
N TYR A 235 11.16 7.51 -4.71
CA TYR A 235 10.55 7.72 -3.41
C TYR A 235 11.49 7.23 -2.31
N ALA A 236 11.43 7.89 -1.16
CA ALA A 236 12.14 7.44 0.04
C ALA A 236 11.14 7.27 1.19
N VAL A 237 11.23 6.15 1.90
CA VAL A 237 10.35 5.82 3.02
C VAL A 237 11.21 5.45 4.22
N PHE A 238 10.95 6.12 5.34
CA PHE A 238 11.68 5.93 6.58
C PHE A 238 10.71 5.59 7.74
N SER A 239 11.27 5.06 8.82
CA SER A 239 10.53 4.97 10.08
C SER A 239 10.23 6.38 10.61
N PRO A 240 9.18 6.59 11.42
CA PRO A 240 8.87 7.93 11.92
C PRO A 240 10.01 8.56 12.72
N ASP A 241 10.74 7.78 13.54
CA ASP A 241 11.87 8.30 14.34
C ASP A 241 13.00 8.79 13.42
N ASP A 242 13.38 7.99 12.42
CA ASP A 242 14.43 8.34 11.47
C ASP A 242 14.02 9.52 10.54
N TYR A 243 12.75 9.57 10.14
CA TYR A 243 12.20 10.71 9.38
C TYR A 243 12.35 12.03 10.15
N TYR A 244 11.98 12.05 11.45
CA TYR A 244 12.15 13.23 12.27
C TYR A 244 13.62 13.55 12.60
N CYS A 245 14.52 12.58 12.56
CA CYS A 245 15.95 12.85 12.60
C CYS A 245 16.42 13.62 11.34
N ILE A 246 15.94 13.22 10.16
CA ILE A 246 16.23 13.92 8.89
C ILE A 246 15.72 15.37 8.94
N THR A 247 14.51 15.60 9.45
CA THR A 247 13.95 16.97 9.56
C THR A 247 14.73 17.86 10.54
N GLN A 248 15.48 17.29 11.48
CA GLN A 248 16.35 18.02 12.41
C GLN A 248 17.77 18.24 11.87
N SER A 249 18.13 17.63 10.73
CA SER A 249 19.41 17.85 10.08
C SER A 249 19.46 19.25 9.46
N SER A 250 20.54 19.98 9.75
CA SER A 250 20.77 21.31 9.17
C SER A 250 20.97 21.28 7.66
N ARG A 251 21.37 20.11 7.11
CA ARG A 251 21.57 19.92 5.68
C ARG A 251 20.26 19.72 4.93
N ALA A 252 19.26 19.09 5.57
CA ALA A 252 17.95 18.85 4.95
C ALA A 252 17.10 20.13 4.89
N ILE A 253 17.25 21.02 5.89
CA ILE A 253 16.48 22.27 6.02
C ILE A 253 17.44 23.45 5.84
N ASN A 254 17.96 23.64 4.65
CA ASN A 254 18.73 24.83 4.34
C ASN A 254 17.88 25.84 3.57
N THR A 255 17.50 26.94 4.22
CA THR A 255 16.72 28.03 3.64
C THR A 255 17.56 29.03 2.87
N ASP A 256 18.89 29.06 3.08
CA ASP A 256 19.77 30.07 2.55
C ASP A 256 19.97 30.01 1.03
N PHE A 257 19.73 28.88 0.41
CA PHE A 257 19.88 28.65 -1.04
C PHE A 257 18.58 28.56 -1.83
N THR A 258 17.43 28.83 -1.22
CA THR A 258 16.15 28.68 -1.89
C THR A 258 15.44 30.01 -2.06
N SER A 259 15.43 30.53 -3.28
CA SER A 259 14.81 31.81 -3.64
C SER A 259 13.26 31.82 -3.63
N GLY A 260 12.60 30.88 -3.00
CA GLY A 260 11.15 30.79 -3.08
C GLY A 260 10.43 29.95 -2.03
N GLY A 261 11.01 29.77 -0.85
CA GLY A 261 10.46 28.94 0.22
C GLY A 261 11.28 27.68 0.43
N GLY A 262 11.77 27.48 1.64
CA GLY A 262 12.68 26.37 1.99
C GLY A 262 12.10 24.99 1.74
N ASN A 263 12.96 24.01 1.65
CA ASN A 263 12.63 22.59 1.40
C ASN A 263 11.97 21.89 2.61
N GLY A 264 11.55 22.63 3.60
CA GLY A 264 10.88 22.11 4.80
C GLY A 264 10.83 23.18 5.88
N SER A 265 10.06 22.90 6.91
CA SER A 265 9.93 23.79 8.07
C SER A 265 9.99 22.97 9.34
N ILE A 266 10.87 23.36 10.27
CA ILE A 266 10.91 22.77 11.61
C ILE A 266 9.56 22.98 12.33
N ALA A 267 8.85 24.06 12.04
CA ALA A 267 7.57 24.37 12.65
C ALA A 267 6.46 23.39 12.23
N THR A 268 6.49 22.90 10.98
CA THR A 268 5.54 21.91 10.48
C THR A 268 6.05 20.48 10.65
N GLY A 269 7.34 20.28 10.90
CA GLY A 269 7.96 18.96 11.03
C GLY A 269 8.01 18.19 9.70
N GLU A 270 7.94 18.89 8.57
CA GLU A 270 7.92 18.28 7.24
C GLU A 270 9.16 18.66 6.44
N THR A 271 9.76 17.68 5.80
CA THR A 271 10.79 17.85 4.78
C THR A 271 10.25 17.31 3.45
N ALA A 272 10.07 18.19 2.48
CA ALA A 272 9.42 17.79 1.23
C ALA A 272 10.31 16.88 0.37
N LYS A 273 11.59 17.19 0.22
CA LYS A 273 12.53 16.47 -0.64
C LYS A 273 13.97 16.56 -0.14
N VAL A 274 14.71 15.46 -0.26
CA VAL A 274 16.16 15.42 -0.10
C VAL A 274 16.76 14.86 -1.39
N ALA A 275 17.81 15.47 -1.91
CA ALA A 275 18.41 15.11 -3.20
C ALA A 275 17.39 15.02 -4.36
N GLY A 276 16.30 15.80 -4.32
CA GLY A 276 15.21 15.75 -5.29
C GLY A 276 14.22 14.60 -5.10
N ILE A 277 14.42 13.71 -4.12
CA ILE A 277 13.59 12.55 -3.82
C ILE A 277 12.59 12.94 -2.72
N PRO A 278 11.27 12.75 -2.92
CA PRO A 278 10.27 12.99 -1.90
C PRO A 278 10.38 11.97 -0.78
N LEU A 279 10.28 12.46 0.47
CA LEU A 279 10.37 11.65 1.69
C LEU A 279 8.99 11.36 2.25
N PHE A 280 8.81 10.14 2.73
CA PHE A 280 7.59 9.69 3.42
C PHE A 280 7.96 9.01 4.73
N SER A 281 7.14 9.21 5.75
CA SER A 281 7.24 8.45 7.00
C SER A 281 6.21 7.33 7.01
N SER A 282 6.59 6.15 7.50
CA SER A 282 5.68 5.03 7.67
C SER A 282 6.06 4.19 8.88
N ASN A 283 5.08 3.95 9.75
CA ASN A 283 5.24 3.01 10.86
C ASN A 283 5.13 1.53 10.41
N HIS A 284 4.81 1.29 9.13
CA HIS A 284 4.66 -0.05 8.57
C HIS A 284 6.00 -0.67 8.17
N VAL A 285 7.07 0.13 8.11
CA VAL A 285 8.45 -0.36 7.96
C VAL A 285 8.88 -0.91 9.32
N THR A 286 8.53 -2.16 9.58
CA THR A 286 8.86 -2.85 10.83
C THR A 286 10.31 -3.32 10.82
N GLN A 287 11.08 -2.92 11.83
CA GLN A 287 12.44 -3.40 12.07
C GLN A 287 12.40 -4.75 12.80
N ALA A 288 11.97 -5.79 12.08
CA ALA A 288 11.85 -7.14 12.62
C ALA A 288 12.10 -8.19 11.53
N ALA A 289 12.63 -9.33 11.95
CA ALA A 289 12.73 -10.50 11.09
C ALA A 289 11.35 -11.10 10.81
N TYR A 290 11.16 -11.58 9.61
CA TYR A 290 9.93 -12.25 9.19
C TYR A 290 10.23 -13.58 8.52
N THR A 291 9.50 -14.59 8.89
CA THR A 291 9.49 -15.90 8.23
C THR A 291 8.18 -16.11 7.51
N ASN A 292 8.23 -16.71 6.31
CA ASN A 292 7.04 -16.98 5.53
C ASN A 292 6.03 -17.83 6.31
N VAL A 293 4.78 -17.43 6.23
CA VAL A 293 3.65 -18.18 6.81
C VAL A 293 2.88 -18.92 5.72
N ALA A 294 2.01 -19.83 6.14
CA ALA A 294 1.13 -20.53 5.20
C ALA A 294 0.28 -19.53 4.42
N GLY A 295 0.41 -19.56 3.09
CA GLY A 295 -0.27 -18.61 2.19
C GLY A 295 0.67 -17.64 1.46
N ASP A 296 1.89 -17.43 1.97
CA ASP A 296 2.92 -16.69 1.27
C ASP A 296 3.55 -17.59 0.18
N VAL A 297 3.34 -17.24 -1.08
CA VAL A 297 3.88 -18.01 -2.21
C VAL A 297 5.28 -17.53 -2.56
N ASN A 298 5.54 -16.22 -2.43
CA ASN A 298 6.83 -15.66 -2.76
C ASN A 298 7.85 -15.88 -1.62
N PRO A 299 8.99 -16.58 -1.87
CA PRO A 299 10.03 -16.77 -0.86
C PRO A 299 10.72 -15.46 -0.44
N ASP A 300 10.66 -14.43 -1.28
CA ASP A 300 11.29 -13.12 -1.03
C ASP A 300 10.67 -12.35 0.15
N TYR A 301 9.54 -12.81 0.71
CA TYR A 301 8.97 -12.20 1.92
C TYR A 301 9.75 -12.54 3.21
N ALA A 302 10.49 -13.66 3.24
CA ALA A 302 11.29 -14.05 4.39
C ALA A 302 12.57 -13.21 4.49
N GLN A 303 12.45 -12.01 5.03
CA GLN A 303 13.53 -11.04 5.17
C GLN A 303 13.68 -10.58 6.62
N ASP A 304 14.92 -10.29 7.01
CA ASP A 304 15.25 -9.66 8.29
C ASP A 304 15.45 -8.15 8.09
N LEU A 305 14.49 -7.37 8.55
CA LEU A 305 14.49 -5.92 8.47
C LEU A 305 14.98 -5.26 9.76
N SER A 306 15.51 -6.03 10.75
CA SER A 306 15.88 -5.50 12.06
C SER A 306 16.93 -4.39 11.99
N LYS A 307 17.80 -4.43 10.98
CA LYS A 307 18.88 -3.47 10.77
C LYS A 307 18.52 -2.36 9.77
N VAL A 308 17.34 -2.43 9.13
CA VAL A 308 16.93 -1.49 8.10
C VAL A 308 16.36 -0.23 8.72
N ARG A 309 16.84 0.94 8.29
CA ARG A 309 16.36 2.26 8.73
C ARG A 309 15.42 2.90 7.71
N GLY A 310 15.62 2.63 6.41
CA GLY A 310 14.76 3.16 5.38
C GLY A 310 15.04 2.56 4.01
N PHE A 311 14.18 2.94 3.07
CA PHE A 311 14.27 2.52 1.68
C PHE A 311 14.27 3.74 0.76
N VAL A 312 15.10 3.69 -0.26
CA VAL A 312 15.06 4.60 -1.40
C VAL A 312 14.85 3.76 -2.66
N PHE A 313 13.81 4.03 -3.41
CA PHE A 313 13.45 3.18 -4.54
C PHE A 313 12.77 3.95 -5.66
N HIS A 314 12.92 3.41 -6.87
CA HIS A 314 12.15 3.84 -8.03
C HIS A 314 10.90 2.96 -8.17
N ARG A 315 9.86 3.49 -8.78
CA ARG A 315 8.57 2.80 -8.98
C ARG A 315 8.69 1.40 -9.60
N ASP A 316 9.70 1.18 -10.45
CA ASP A 316 9.93 -0.10 -11.12
C ASP A 316 10.70 -1.13 -10.28
N ALA A 317 11.01 -0.84 -9.01
CA ALA A 317 11.67 -1.78 -8.11
C ALA A 317 10.75 -2.97 -7.78
N VAL A 318 9.48 -2.69 -7.49
CA VAL A 318 8.51 -3.68 -7.04
C VAL A 318 7.30 -3.70 -7.98
N GLY A 319 6.89 -4.91 -8.35
CA GLY A 319 5.66 -5.18 -9.05
C GLY A 319 4.58 -5.72 -8.10
N VAL A 320 3.40 -5.18 -8.22
CA VAL A 320 2.21 -5.64 -7.49
C VAL A 320 1.18 -6.10 -8.50
N VAL A 321 0.73 -7.33 -8.38
CA VAL A 321 -0.33 -7.93 -9.19
C VAL A 321 -1.57 -8.06 -8.32
N SER A 322 -2.66 -7.43 -8.71
CA SER A 322 -3.95 -7.52 -8.01
C SER A 322 -4.96 -8.30 -8.83
N LEU A 323 -5.51 -9.35 -8.24
CA LEU A 323 -6.63 -10.12 -8.79
C LEU A 323 -7.95 -9.63 -8.21
N LEU A 324 -7.98 -9.38 -6.91
CA LEU A 324 -9.16 -8.90 -6.19
C LEU A 324 -8.75 -7.66 -5.38
N SER A 325 -9.39 -6.54 -5.69
CA SER A 325 -9.27 -5.33 -4.89
C SER A 325 -9.89 -5.51 -3.51
N PRO A 326 -9.49 -4.73 -2.49
CA PRO A 326 -10.11 -4.80 -1.18
C PRO A 326 -11.63 -4.74 -1.28
N SER A 327 -12.30 -5.71 -0.70
CA SER A 327 -13.77 -5.83 -0.73
C SER A 327 -14.28 -6.43 0.56
N LEU A 328 -15.46 -5.97 1.00
CA LEU A 328 -16.13 -6.46 2.19
C LEU A 328 -17.16 -7.52 1.82
N GLN A 329 -17.22 -8.58 2.60
CA GLN A 329 -18.32 -9.55 2.59
C GLN A 329 -18.92 -9.66 3.97
N MET A 330 -20.20 -9.96 4.04
CA MET A 330 -20.93 -10.18 5.28
C MET A 330 -21.64 -11.53 5.19
N THR A 331 -21.71 -12.25 6.30
CA THR A 331 -22.35 -13.55 6.38
C THR A 331 -23.86 -13.51 6.17
N GLY A 332 -24.41 -14.62 5.70
CA GLY A 332 -25.84 -14.79 5.48
C GLY A 332 -26.65 -15.05 6.76
N ASN A 333 -27.99 -15.20 6.58
CA ASN A 333 -28.94 -15.40 7.67
C ASN A 333 -28.68 -16.68 8.49
N GLU A 334 -28.17 -17.73 7.89
CA GLU A 334 -27.91 -19.01 8.60
C GLU A 334 -26.88 -18.86 9.71
N PHE A 335 -25.78 -18.15 9.44
CA PHE A 335 -24.75 -17.87 10.45
C PHE A 335 -25.30 -16.99 11.57
N ARG A 336 -26.11 -15.98 11.22
CA ARG A 336 -26.73 -15.07 12.15
C ARG A 336 -27.66 -15.77 13.13
N VAL A 337 -28.43 -16.76 12.65
CA VAL A 337 -29.35 -17.54 13.49
C VAL A 337 -28.56 -18.47 14.43
N GLN A 338 -27.49 -19.08 13.95
CA GLN A 338 -26.69 -20.01 14.75
C GLN A 338 -25.84 -19.31 15.82
N TYR A 339 -25.23 -18.18 15.49
CA TYR A 339 -24.24 -17.52 16.35
C TYR A 339 -24.73 -16.18 16.95
N GLN A 340 -25.93 -15.71 16.58
CA GLN A 340 -26.48 -14.42 16.96
C GLN A 340 -25.49 -13.26 16.72
N SER A 341 -24.69 -13.37 15.63
CA SER A 341 -23.64 -12.43 15.26
C SER A 341 -23.58 -12.25 13.74
N ASP A 342 -23.08 -11.10 13.32
CA ASP A 342 -22.72 -10.82 11.93
C ASP A 342 -21.19 -10.89 11.79
N LEU A 343 -20.67 -11.71 10.88
CA LEU A 343 -19.25 -11.76 10.55
C LEU A 343 -19.00 -10.86 9.35
N LEU A 344 -18.16 -9.84 9.54
CA LEU A 344 -17.64 -8.97 8.49
C LEU A 344 -16.29 -9.51 8.05
N VAL A 345 -16.10 -9.70 6.75
CA VAL A 345 -14.87 -10.23 6.17
C VAL A 345 -14.39 -9.29 5.08
N ALA A 346 -13.31 -8.58 5.35
CA ALA A 346 -12.59 -7.83 4.33
C ALA A 346 -11.54 -8.73 3.69
N ARG A 347 -11.47 -8.73 2.36
CA ARG A 347 -10.58 -9.62 1.62
C ARG A 347 -9.93 -8.92 0.44
N GLN A 348 -8.71 -9.35 0.11
CA GLN A 348 -7.99 -8.98 -1.10
C GLN A 348 -7.14 -10.14 -1.59
N ALA A 349 -6.91 -10.21 -2.90
CA ALA A 349 -5.99 -11.18 -3.49
C ALA A 349 -4.97 -10.43 -4.33
N LEU A 350 -3.71 -10.55 -3.95
CA LEU A 350 -2.60 -9.89 -4.60
C LEU A 350 -1.35 -10.77 -4.55
N GLY A 351 -0.38 -10.44 -5.38
CA GLY A 351 0.96 -11.03 -5.37
C GLY A 351 1.98 -9.93 -5.58
N MET A 352 3.11 -10.04 -4.94
CA MET A 352 4.17 -9.05 -5.02
C MET A 352 5.49 -9.71 -5.38
N GLY A 353 6.35 -8.99 -6.10
CA GLY A 353 7.67 -9.48 -6.44
C GLY A 353 8.61 -8.37 -6.86
N GLN A 354 9.90 -8.67 -6.77
CA GLN A 354 10.94 -7.78 -7.27
C GLN A 354 10.91 -7.76 -8.81
N LEU A 355 10.97 -6.56 -9.39
CA LEU A 355 11.09 -6.40 -10.84
C LEU A 355 12.53 -6.09 -11.24
N ARG A 356 13.02 -4.93 -10.83
CA ARG A 356 14.37 -4.45 -11.15
C ARG A 356 15.14 -4.17 -9.87
N ALA A 357 16.13 -5.00 -9.59
CA ALA A 357 16.97 -4.87 -8.39
C ALA A 357 17.74 -3.54 -8.38
N GLU A 358 18.22 -3.09 -9.54
CA GLU A 358 18.94 -1.82 -9.69
C GLU A 358 18.12 -0.57 -9.27
N CYS A 359 16.81 -0.72 -9.15
CA CYS A 359 15.88 0.35 -8.77
C CYS A 359 15.60 0.41 -7.27
N ALA A 360 16.24 -0.44 -6.46
CA ALA A 360 16.03 -0.52 -5.02
C ALA A 360 17.33 -0.27 -4.26
N ALA A 361 17.27 0.58 -3.23
CA ALA A 361 18.31 0.78 -2.25
C ALA A 361 17.72 0.68 -0.85
N ALA A 362 18.39 -0.06 0.04
CA ALA A 362 18.05 -0.12 1.45
C ALA A 362 19.18 0.49 2.28
N ILE A 363 18.82 1.31 3.24
CA ILE A 363 19.74 1.95 4.19
C ILE A 363 19.70 1.11 5.46
N SER A 364 20.82 0.55 5.85
CA SER A 364 20.94 -0.33 7.00
C SER A 364 22.09 0.07 7.92
N VAL A 365 22.01 -0.36 9.15
CA VAL A 365 23.12 -0.36 10.12
C VAL A 365 23.79 -1.74 10.12
N ALA A 366 25.06 -1.79 10.55
CA ALA A 366 25.88 -3.01 10.55
C ALA A 366 25.31 -4.13 11.46
#